data_ec568b6439569295f8b4fa0fc09b669f
#
_entry.id   ec568b6439569295f8b4fa0fc09b669f
#
_cell.length_a   1.000
_cell.length_b   1.000
_cell.length_c   1.000
_cell.angle_alpha   90.00
_cell.angle_beta   90.00
_cell.angle_gamma   90.00
#
_symmetry.space_group_name_H-M   'P 1'
#
loop_
_entity.id
_entity.type
_entity.pdbx_description
1 polymer ?
#
loop_
_entity_poly.entity_id
_entity_poly.type
_entity_poly.pdbx_seq_one_letter_code
_entity_poly.pdbx_strand_id
1 'polypeptide(L)'
;MKKTVWTFGLLAGAVLSAMMLLTLPFMHQIGYDKGLVIGYTTMVLAFLMVFFGIRAYRDNVAGGSVSFGRALAVGSLIVLIASLCYVATWEVIFYKLSPNMMTEMREFQVAHARESGGSPEEIQRKVAEAERFAEMYRNPAVNVAFTLIEPLPVGLVIALVSAGILSRKRRSREAGVPALAG
;
A
#
# COMPACT_ATOMS: atom_id res chain seq x y z
N MET A 1 15.52 -14.97 6.87
CA MET A 1 14.71 -13.76 7.08
C MET A 1 15.02 -12.67 6.05
N LYS A 2 16.25 -12.12 6.00
CA LYS A 2 16.62 -11.02 5.09
C LYS A 2 16.21 -11.31 3.62
N LYS A 3 16.65 -12.44 3.04
CA LYS A 3 16.34 -12.80 1.65
C LYS A 3 14.85 -12.80 1.35
N THR A 4 14.03 -13.43 2.21
CA THR A 4 12.56 -13.48 2.05
C THR A 4 11.94 -12.08 2.08
N VAL A 5 12.34 -11.25 3.07
CA VAL A 5 11.84 -9.88 3.23
C VAL A 5 12.15 -9.04 1.97
N TRP A 6 13.39 -9.06 1.49
CA TRP A 6 13.77 -8.33 0.29
C TRP A 6 13.03 -8.83 -0.96
N THR A 7 12.95 -10.16 -1.16
CA THR A 7 12.29 -10.73 -2.33
C THR A 7 10.81 -10.31 -2.38
N PHE A 8 10.06 -10.54 -1.30
CA PHE A 8 8.63 -10.23 -1.30
C PHE A 8 8.34 -8.73 -1.17
N GLY A 9 9.21 -7.97 -0.51
CA GLY A 9 9.09 -6.51 -0.43
C GLY A 9 9.32 -5.84 -1.79
N LEU A 10 10.35 -6.25 -2.51
CA LEU A 10 10.62 -5.73 -3.86
C LEU A 10 9.56 -6.18 -4.88
N LEU A 11 9.05 -7.43 -4.79
CA LEU A 11 7.96 -7.87 -5.64
C LEU A 11 6.68 -7.06 -5.41
N ALA A 12 6.28 -6.86 -4.15
CA ALA A 12 5.13 -6.03 -3.82
C ALA A 12 5.35 -4.58 -4.27
N GLY A 13 6.53 -4.02 -4.03
CA GLY A 13 6.91 -2.69 -4.48
C GLY A 13 6.89 -2.54 -6.00
N ALA A 14 7.38 -3.54 -6.74
CA ALA A 14 7.35 -3.55 -8.20
C ALA A 14 5.92 -3.56 -8.74
N VAL A 15 5.01 -4.34 -8.12
CA VAL A 15 3.59 -4.34 -8.49
C VAL A 15 2.96 -2.97 -8.25
N LEU A 16 3.19 -2.36 -7.07
CA LEU A 16 2.69 -1.01 -6.76
C LEU A 16 3.22 0.02 -7.76
N SER A 17 4.52 0.03 -8.01
CA SER A 17 5.18 0.94 -8.94
C SER A 17 4.69 0.78 -10.37
N ALA A 18 4.57 -0.46 -10.85
CA ALA A 18 4.10 -0.75 -12.21
C ALA A 18 2.67 -0.28 -12.41
N MET A 19 1.77 -0.58 -11.47
CA MET A 19 0.36 -0.15 -11.55
C MET A 19 0.22 1.36 -11.50
N MET A 20 1.02 2.04 -10.68
CA MET A 20 1.05 3.50 -10.59
C MET A 20 1.46 4.15 -11.92
N LEU A 21 2.52 3.62 -12.54
CA LEU A 21 2.98 4.10 -13.85
C LEU A 21 2.00 3.76 -14.98
N LEU A 22 1.36 2.59 -14.94
CA LEU A 22 0.38 2.17 -15.94
C LEU A 22 -0.92 2.98 -15.86
N THR A 23 -1.35 3.40 -14.66
CA THR A 23 -2.58 4.18 -14.49
C THR A 23 -2.39 5.67 -14.79
N LEU A 24 -1.16 6.17 -14.69
CA LEU A 24 -0.83 7.59 -14.88
C LEU A 24 -1.39 8.20 -16.18
N PRO A 25 -1.19 7.60 -17.38
CA PRO A 25 -1.70 8.17 -18.64
C PRO A 25 -3.23 8.23 -18.72
N PHE A 26 -3.92 7.44 -17.92
CA PHE A 26 -5.38 7.31 -17.95
C PHE A 26 -6.07 8.13 -16.85
N MET A 27 -5.32 8.81 -15.98
CA MET A 27 -5.89 9.54 -14.84
C MET A 27 -6.94 10.58 -15.25
N HIS A 28 -6.72 11.29 -16.37
CA HIS A 28 -7.70 12.26 -16.89
C HIS A 28 -9.01 11.60 -17.35
N GLN A 29 -8.95 10.36 -17.85
CA GLN A 29 -10.13 9.61 -18.33
C GLN A 29 -10.84 8.89 -17.19
N ILE A 30 -10.09 8.38 -16.23
CA ILE A 30 -10.60 7.62 -15.08
C ILE A 30 -11.26 8.56 -14.06
N GLY A 31 -10.70 9.75 -13.89
CA GLY A 31 -11.06 10.69 -12.83
C GLY A 31 -10.47 10.31 -11.47
N TYR A 32 -10.32 11.31 -10.60
CA TYR A 32 -9.64 11.13 -9.31
C TYR A 32 -10.35 10.13 -8.39
N ASP A 33 -11.69 10.14 -8.32
CA ASP A 33 -12.47 9.24 -7.45
C ASP A 33 -12.29 7.76 -7.81
N LYS A 34 -12.38 7.44 -9.09
CA LYS A 34 -12.13 6.08 -9.58
C LYS A 34 -10.66 5.71 -9.46
N GLY A 35 -9.77 6.68 -9.64
CA GLY A 35 -8.33 6.51 -9.45
C GLY A 35 -7.97 6.07 -8.03
N LEU A 36 -8.62 6.65 -7.01
CA LEU A 36 -8.46 6.23 -5.61
C LEU A 36 -8.87 4.76 -5.41
N VAL A 37 -10.04 4.37 -5.91
CA VAL A 37 -10.52 2.97 -5.80
C VAL A 37 -9.55 1.99 -6.45
N ILE A 38 -9.05 2.32 -7.64
CA ILE A 38 -8.04 1.51 -8.36
C ILE A 38 -6.75 1.44 -7.54
N GLY A 39 -6.28 2.57 -7.01
CA GLY A 39 -5.07 2.66 -6.19
C GLY A 39 -5.15 1.77 -4.95
N TYR A 40 -6.20 1.93 -4.13
CA TYR A 40 -6.39 1.10 -2.93
C TYR A 40 -6.59 -0.38 -3.25
N THR A 41 -7.33 -0.71 -4.32
CA THR A 41 -7.48 -2.10 -4.77
C THR A 41 -6.12 -2.70 -5.14
N THR A 42 -5.31 -1.95 -5.87
CA THR A 42 -3.94 -2.36 -6.22
C THR A 42 -3.07 -2.55 -4.99
N MET A 43 -3.16 -1.66 -4.00
CA MET A 43 -2.43 -1.80 -2.73
C MET A 43 -2.80 -3.10 -2.02
N VAL A 44 -4.09 -3.40 -1.90
CA VAL A 44 -4.54 -4.65 -1.28
C VAL A 44 -3.98 -5.86 -2.02
N LEU A 45 -4.08 -5.89 -3.35
CA LEU A 45 -3.57 -6.98 -4.17
C LEU A 45 -2.04 -7.14 -4.06
N ALA A 46 -1.29 -6.03 -4.11
CA ALA A 46 0.16 -6.06 -3.96
C ALA A 46 0.57 -6.56 -2.57
N PHE A 47 -0.13 -6.12 -1.53
CA PHE A 47 0.16 -6.55 -0.16
C PHE A 47 -0.28 -7.99 0.16
N LEU A 48 -1.00 -8.70 -0.72
CA LEU A 48 -1.13 -10.16 -0.60
C LEU A 48 0.24 -10.86 -0.63
N MET A 49 1.26 -10.25 -1.24
CA MET A 49 2.65 -10.73 -1.18
C MET A 49 3.18 -10.80 0.26
N VAL A 50 2.65 -10.02 1.18
CA VAL A 50 2.99 -10.09 2.63
C VAL A 50 2.62 -11.45 3.20
N PHE A 51 1.40 -11.93 2.90
CA PHE A 51 0.96 -13.27 3.32
C PHE A 51 1.88 -14.37 2.78
N PHE A 52 2.18 -14.32 1.49
CA PHE A 52 3.08 -15.30 0.87
C PHE A 52 4.52 -15.20 1.40
N GLY A 53 5.00 -14.00 1.69
CA GLY A 53 6.32 -13.78 2.29
C GLY A 53 6.43 -14.34 3.71
N ILE A 54 5.42 -14.12 4.56
CA ILE A 54 5.37 -14.70 5.91
C ILE A 54 5.27 -16.22 5.82
N ARG A 55 4.45 -16.74 4.90
CA ARG A 55 4.31 -18.19 4.67
C ARG A 55 5.63 -18.79 4.20
N ALA A 56 6.29 -18.21 3.22
CA ALA A 56 7.60 -18.67 2.73
C ALA A 56 8.67 -18.64 3.85
N TYR A 57 8.64 -17.60 4.69
CA TYR A 57 9.53 -17.54 5.86
C TYR A 57 9.24 -18.66 6.84
N ARG A 58 7.97 -18.90 7.18
CA ARG A 58 7.55 -19.99 8.08
C ARG A 58 8.01 -21.36 7.57
N ASP A 59 7.75 -21.62 6.29
CA ASP A 59 7.92 -22.96 5.72
C ASP A 59 9.40 -23.26 5.39
N ASN A 60 10.16 -22.27 4.91
CA ASN A 60 11.53 -22.49 4.42
C ASN A 60 12.64 -22.06 5.40
N VAL A 61 12.31 -21.22 6.39
CA VAL A 61 13.32 -20.64 7.30
C VAL A 61 13.05 -20.97 8.76
N ALA A 62 11.78 -20.99 9.16
CA ALA A 62 11.39 -21.18 10.56
C ALA A 62 10.97 -22.63 10.91
N GLY A 63 11.22 -23.59 10.02
CA GLY A 63 10.96 -25.02 10.29
C GLY A 63 9.47 -25.38 10.37
N GLY A 64 8.61 -24.68 9.61
CA GLY A 64 7.15 -24.98 9.51
C GLY A 64 6.28 -24.31 10.58
N SER A 65 6.86 -23.62 11.56
CA SER A 65 6.12 -22.85 12.57
C SER A 65 6.75 -21.48 12.80
N VAL A 66 5.90 -20.48 13.10
CA VAL A 66 6.36 -19.12 13.37
C VAL A 66 5.53 -18.50 14.49
N SER A 67 6.15 -17.78 15.42
CA SER A 67 5.43 -17.01 16.43
C SER A 67 4.79 -15.77 15.81
N PHE A 68 3.68 -15.30 16.39
CA PHE A 68 2.97 -14.11 15.91
C PHE A 68 3.89 -12.89 15.77
N GLY A 69 4.67 -12.56 16.79
CA GLY A 69 5.56 -11.41 16.76
C GLY A 69 6.63 -11.50 15.65
N ARG A 70 7.17 -12.69 15.40
CA ARG A 70 8.12 -12.91 14.30
C ARG A 70 7.47 -12.83 12.93
N ALA A 71 6.27 -13.38 12.79
CA ALA A 71 5.48 -13.28 11.56
C ALA A 71 5.13 -11.82 11.26
N LEU A 72 4.68 -11.08 12.28
CA LEU A 72 4.37 -9.66 12.18
C LEU A 72 5.61 -8.84 11.79
N ALA A 73 6.75 -9.09 12.42
CA ALA A 73 8.01 -8.40 12.08
C ALA A 73 8.42 -8.64 10.61
N VAL A 74 8.32 -9.88 10.12
CA VAL A 74 8.58 -10.20 8.70
C VAL A 74 7.61 -9.46 7.79
N GLY A 75 6.31 -9.50 8.10
CA GLY A 75 5.28 -8.82 7.32
C GLY A 75 5.47 -7.30 7.28
N SER A 76 5.71 -6.68 8.43
CA SER A 76 5.94 -5.22 8.52
C SER A 76 7.18 -4.77 7.76
N LEU A 77 8.25 -5.57 7.76
CA LEU A 77 9.45 -5.27 6.96
C LEU A 77 9.19 -5.37 5.45
N ILE A 78 8.37 -6.34 5.01
CA ILE A 78 7.93 -6.46 3.61
C ILE A 78 7.12 -5.22 3.21
N VAL A 79 6.15 -4.82 4.05
CA VAL A 79 5.35 -3.61 3.86
C VAL A 79 6.23 -2.38 3.75
N LEU A 80 7.20 -2.22 4.65
CA LEU A 80 8.10 -1.06 4.64
C LEU A 80 8.89 -0.97 3.33
N ILE A 81 9.48 -2.07 2.85
CA ILE A 81 10.24 -2.08 1.59
C ILE A 81 9.31 -1.74 0.41
N ALA A 82 8.13 -2.33 0.35
CA ALA A 82 7.17 -2.04 -0.70
C ALA A 82 6.72 -0.58 -0.68
N SER A 83 6.47 -0.02 0.50
CA SER A 83 6.10 1.39 0.68
C SER A 83 7.23 2.35 0.27
N LEU A 84 8.49 1.99 0.53
CA LEU A 84 9.63 2.78 0.05
C LEU A 84 9.74 2.77 -1.48
N CYS A 85 9.47 1.65 -2.14
CA CYS A 85 9.39 1.59 -3.61
C CYS A 85 8.24 2.47 -4.13
N TYR A 86 7.08 2.41 -3.47
CA TYR A 86 5.92 3.24 -3.80
C TYR A 86 6.26 4.74 -3.73
N VAL A 87 6.85 5.18 -2.61
CA VAL A 87 7.29 6.57 -2.43
C VAL A 87 8.30 6.97 -3.50
N ALA A 88 9.33 6.16 -3.74
CA ALA A 88 10.34 6.48 -4.75
C ALA A 88 9.73 6.65 -6.15
N THR A 89 8.74 5.80 -6.49
CA THR A 89 8.02 5.92 -7.77
C THR A 89 7.18 7.18 -7.82
N TRP A 90 6.48 7.52 -6.72
CA TRP A 90 5.69 8.74 -6.62
C TRP A 90 6.53 9.99 -6.78
N GLU A 91 7.70 10.07 -6.16
CA GLU A 91 8.62 11.20 -6.30
C GLU A 91 9.03 11.42 -7.78
N VAL A 92 9.30 10.32 -8.50
CA VAL A 92 9.60 10.41 -9.94
C VAL A 92 8.39 10.91 -10.73
N ILE A 93 7.19 10.41 -10.44
CA ILE A 93 5.95 10.86 -11.09
C ILE A 93 5.74 12.35 -10.81
N PHE A 94 5.77 12.73 -9.54
CA PHE A 94 5.45 14.08 -9.10
C PHE A 94 6.41 15.13 -9.65
N TYR A 95 7.73 14.89 -9.58
CA TYR A 95 8.70 15.89 -9.99
C TYR A 95 9.11 15.83 -11.46
N LYS A 96 8.91 14.69 -12.14
CA LYS A 96 9.42 14.49 -13.50
C LYS A 96 8.35 14.21 -14.55
N LEU A 97 7.34 13.42 -14.22
CA LEU A 97 6.34 12.97 -15.20
C LEU A 97 5.09 13.84 -15.20
N SER A 98 4.70 14.39 -14.05
CA SER A 98 3.48 15.19 -13.90
C SER A 98 3.71 16.44 -13.04
N PRO A 99 4.57 17.38 -13.48
CA PRO A 99 4.92 18.57 -12.68
C PRO A 99 3.72 19.49 -12.41
N ASN A 100 2.67 19.40 -13.21
CA ASN A 100 1.44 20.20 -13.09
C ASN A 100 0.33 19.51 -12.28
N MET A 101 0.59 18.33 -11.73
CA MET A 101 -0.43 17.51 -11.04
C MET A 101 -1.19 18.27 -9.95
N MET A 102 -0.53 19.11 -9.15
CA MET A 102 -1.20 19.92 -8.11
C MET A 102 -2.16 20.95 -8.71
N THR A 103 -1.81 21.54 -9.84
CA THR A 103 -2.68 22.48 -10.55
C THR A 103 -3.90 21.77 -11.11
N GLU A 104 -3.70 20.64 -11.75
CA GLU A 104 -4.79 19.82 -12.32
C GLU A 104 -5.74 19.30 -11.23
N MET A 105 -5.20 18.86 -10.10
CA MET A 105 -6.00 18.41 -8.96
C MET A 105 -6.83 19.55 -8.35
N ARG A 106 -6.25 20.76 -8.24
CA ARG A 106 -6.97 21.95 -7.80
C ARG A 106 -8.12 22.29 -8.76
N GLU A 107 -7.85 22.33 -10.06
CA GLU A 107 -8.86 22.61 -11.08
C GLU A 107 -10.00 21.61 -11.04
N PHE A 108 -9.70 20.33 -10.90
CA PHE A 108 -10.69 19.28 -10.72
C PHE A 108 -11.55 19.49 -9.47
N GLN A 109 -10.95 19.79 -8.32
CA GLN A 109 -11.70 20.04 -7.07
C GLN A 109 -12.62 21.25 -7.17
N VAL A 110 -12.14 22.31 -7.81
CA VAL A 110 -12.95 23.53 -8.05
C VAL A 110 -14.11 23.27 -9.01
N ALA A 111 -13.84 22.56 -10.11
CA ALA A 111 -14.88 22.17 -11.08
C ALA A 111 -15.95 21.31 -10.41
N HIS A 112 -15.54 20.28 -9.69
CA HIS A 112 -16.45 19.39 -8.96
C HIS A 112 -17.28 20.12 -7.89
N ALA A 113 -16.70 21.09 -7.19
CA ALA A 113 -17.44 21.91 -6.24
C ALA A 113 -18.51 22.78 -6.91
N ARG A 114 -18.21 23.31 -8.09
CA ARG A 114 -19.20 24.10 -8.89
C ARG A 114 -20.33 23.23 -9.41
N GLU A 115 -20.00 22.06 -9.98
CA GLU A 115 -20.98 21.10 -10.50
C GLU A 115 -21.90 20.55 -9.40
N SER A 116 -21.40 20.41 -8.18
CA SER A 116 -22.16 19.96 -7.02
C SER A 116 -23.09 21.05 -6.44
N GLY A 117 -23.16 22.24 -7.05
CA GLY A 117 -24.01 23.35 -6.58
C GLY A 117 -23.49 24.03 -5.31
N GLY A 118 -22.19 23.96 -5.05
CA GLY A 118 -21.56 24.62 -3.90
C GLY A 118 -21.77 26.12 -3.92
N SER A 119 -21.97 26.73 -2.73
CA SER A 119 -22.05 28.17 -2.61
C SER A 119 -20.71 28.87 -2.98
N PRO A 120 -20.72 30.16 -3.37
CA PRO A 120 -19.48 30.89 -3.64
C PRO A 120 -18.48 30.80 -2.50
N GLU A 121 -18.95 30.83 -1.24
CA GLU A 121 -18.10 30.73 -0.05
C GLU A 121 -17.48 29.35 0.09
N GLU A 122 -18.23 28.28 -0.19
CA GLU A 122 -17.73 26.91 -0.18
C GLU A 122 -16.67 26.68 -1.25
N ILE A 123 -16.91 27.20 -2.47
CA ILE A 123 -15.93 27.12 -3.55
C ILE A 123 -14.65 27.86 -3.16
N GLN A 124 -14.78 29.07 -2.62
CA GLN A 124 -13.61 29.87 -2.21
C GLN A 124 -12.82 29.17 -1.09
N ARG A 125 -13.50 28.55 -0.11
CA ARG A 125 -12.86 27.75 0.94
C ARG A 125 -12.10 26.56 0.35
N LYS A 126 -12.70 25.80 -0.57
CA LYS A 126 -12.03 24.65 -1.24
C LYS A 126 -10.80 25.08 -2.05
N VAL A 127 -10.88 26.23 -2.74
CA VAL A 127 -9.75 26.80 -3.44
C VAL A 127 -8.62 27.10 -2.45
N ALA A 128 -8.92 27.80 -1.36
CA ALA A 128 -7.92 28.15 -0.36
C ALA A 128 -7.30 26.92 0.33
N GLU A 129 -8.10 25.89 0.60
CA GLU A 129 -7.62 24.62 1.16
C GLU A 129 -6.69 23.89 0.17
N ALA A 130 -7.08 23.82 -1.11
CA ALA A 130 -6.26 23.22 -2.15
C ALA A 130 -4.93 23.95 -2.36
N GLU A 131 -4.92 25.29 -2.31
CA GLU A 131 -3.71 26.10 -2.42
C GLU A 131 -2.77 25.86 -1.23
N ARG A 132 -3.28 25.86 0.00
CA ARG A 132 -2.50 25.56 1.20
C ARG A 132 -1.92 24.15 1.16
N PHE A 133 -2.71 23.18 0.72
CA PHE A 133 -2.24 21.81 0.56
C PHE A 133 -1.13 21.73 -0.48
N ALA A 134 -1.31 22.35 -1.65
CA ALA A 134 -0.32 22.36 -2.71
C ALA A 134 1.00 23.02 -2.26
N GLU A 135 0.93 24.12 -1.50
CA GLU A 135 2.12 24.78 -0.94
C GLU A 135 2.85 23.87 0.06
N MET A 136 2.11 23.27 0.98
CA MET A 136 2.67 22.32 1.96
C MET A 136 3.30 21.11 1.27
N TYR A 137 2.64 20.58 0.24
CA TYR A 137 3.05 19.39 -0.50
C TYR A 137 4.27 19.61 -1.40
N ARG A 138 4.63 20.87 -1.70
CA ARG A 138 5.89 21.24 -2.38
C ARG A 138 7.12 20.94 -1.54
N ASN A 139 6.98 20.87 -0.22
CA ASN A 139 8.09 20.47 0.64
C ASN A 139 8.34 18.95 0.47
N PRO A 140 9.54 18.52 0.01
CA PRO A 140 9.81 17.10 -0.26
C PRO A 140 9.62 16.19 0.98
N ALA A 141 9.97 16.68 2.17
CA ALA A 141 9.80 15.91 3.39
C ALA A 141 8.31 15.66 3.73
N VAL A 142 7.48 16.66 3.46
CA VAL A 142 6.02 16.57 3.64
C VAL A 142 5.42 15.63 2.60
N ASN A 143 5.82 15.77 1.33
CA ASN A 143 5.39 14.91 0.23
C ASN A 143 5.70 13.44 0.55
N VAL A 144 6.94 13.11 0.86
CA VAL A 144 7.37 11.76 1.27
C VAL A 144 6.57 11.23 2.46
N ALA A 145 6.35 12.07 3.49
CA ALA A 145 5.60 11.65 4.68
C ALA A 145 4.14 11.32 4.36
N PHE A 146 3.45 12.17 3.62
CA PHE A 146 2.07 11.92 3.19
C PHE A 146 1.96 10.68 2.30
N THR A 147 2.84 10.55 1.31
CA THR A 147 2.87 9.40 0.41
C THR A 147 3.19 8.09 1.14
N LEU A 148 4.00 8.14 2.21
CA LEU A 148 4.32 6.96 3.01
C LEU A 148 3.15 6.55 3.92
N ILE A 149 2.39 7.51 4.45
CA ILE A 149 1.23 7.24 5.31
C ILE A 149 0.13 6.47 4.56
N GLU A 150 0.03 6.60 3.26
CA GLU A 150 -1.04 6.00 2.47
C GLU A 150 -0.96 4.46 2.42
N PRO A 151 0.14 3.81 2.00
CA PRO A 151 0.24 2.35 1.92
C PRO A 151 0.48 1.66 3.27
N LEU A 152 1.05 2.35 4.27
CA LEU A 152 1.43 1.75 5.54
C LEU A 152 0.24 1.15 6.31
N PRO A 153 -0.89 1.86 6.55
CA PRO A 153 -2.02 1.30 7.27
C PRO A 153 -2.59 0.06 6.59
N VAL A 154 -2.75 0.09 5.26
CA VAL A 154 -3.26 -1.03 4.47
C VAL A 154 -2.33 -2.24 4.60
N GLY A 155 -1.05 -2.04 4.39
CA GLY A 155 -0.04 -3.10 4.49
C GLY A 155 0.06 -3.67 5.91
N LEU A 156 0.03 -2.84 6.94
CA LEU A 156 0.10 -3.28 8.33
C LEU A 156 -1.13 -4.08 8.76
N VAL A 157 -2.33 -3.70 8.33
CA VAL A 157 -3.55 -4.50 8.57
C VAL A 157 -3.40 -5.87 7.93
N ILE A 158 -2.92 -5.96 6.68
CA ILE A 158 -2.69 -7.23 5.99
C ILE A 158 -1.60 -8.03 6.72
N ALA A 159 -0.53 -7.40 7.19
CA ALA A 159 0.52 -8.06 7.96
C ALA A 159 0.00 -8.64 9.28
N LEU A 160 -0.84 -7.88 10.01
CA LEU A 160 -1.47 -8.34 11.26
C LEU A 160 -2.37 -9.56 11.03
N VAL A 161 -3.27 -9.48 10.04
CA VAL A 161 -4.17 -10.59 9.70
C VAL A 161 -3.36 -11.81 9.26
N SER A 162 -2.37 -11.62 8.38
CA SER A 162 -1.50 -12.69 7.89
C SER A 162 -0.71 -13.36 9.01
N ALA A 163 -0.15 -12.55 9.93
CA ALA A 163 0.57 -13.06 11.09
C ALA A 163 -0.36 -13.85 12.01
N GLY A 164 -1.59 -13.38 12.24
CA GLY A 164 -2.58 -14.10 13.03
C GLY A 164 -2.97 -15.46 12.46
N ILE A 165 -3.13 -15.53 11.14
CA ILE A 165 -3.47 -16.79 10.44
C ILE A 165 -2.28 -17.76 10.46
N LEU A 166 -1.08 -17.30 10.13
CA LEU A 166 0.08 -18.14 9.89
C LEU A 166 0.82 -18.55 11.16
N SER A 167 0.62 -17.86 12.29
CA SER A 167 1.19 -18.21 13.58
C SER A 167 0.42 -19.28 14.33
N ARG A 168 -0.81 -19.62 13.89
CA ARG A 168 -1.58 -20.70 14.50
C ARG A 168 -0.85 -22.01 14.29
N LYS A 169 -0.57 -22.75 15.40
CA LYS A 169 -0.01 -24.09 15.35
C LYS A 169 -0.92 -24.96 14.49
N ARG A 170 -0.36 -25.63 13.49
CA ARG A 170 -1.04 -26.74 12.83
C ARG A 170 -1.34 -27.77 13.94
N ARG A 171 -2.59 -27.98 14.28
CA ARG A 171 -3.00 -29.09 15.13
C ARG A 171 -2.48 -30.34 14.43
N SER A 172 -1.50 -31.01 15.06
CA SER A 172 -0.93 -32.27 14.56
C SER A 172 -2.08 -33.23 14.38
N ARG A 173 -2.34 -33.64 13.16
CA ARG A 173 -3.30 -34.70 12.80
C ARG A 173 -2.64 -36.07 13.03
N GLU A 174 -1.84 -36.19 14.08
CA GLU A 174 -1.15 -37.39 14.53
C GLU A 174 -1.72 -37.89 15.85
N ALA A 175 -3.06 -37.88 15.97
CA ALA A 175 -3.71 -38.62 17.04
C ALA A 175 -4.68 -39.58 16.38
N GLY A 176 -4.19 -40.74 15.92
CA GLY A 176 -5.08 -41.76 15.39
C GLY A 176 -4.43 -42.82 14.51
N VAL A 177 -3.29 -43.35 14.90
CA VAL A 177 -2.91 -44.69 14.50
C VAL A 177 -3.14 -45.57 15.75
N PRO A 178 -4.22 -46.39 15.82
CA PRO A 178 -4.30 -47.38 16.86
C PRO A 178 -3.17 -48.37 16.64
N ALA A 179 -2.33 -48.55 17.66
CA ALA A 179 -1.40 -49.66 17.68
C ALA A 179 -2.24 -50.94 17.58
N LEU A 180 -2.19 -51.60 16.43
CA LEU A 180 -2.67 -52.97 16.28
C LEU A 180 -1.71 -53.82 17.08
N ALA A 181 -2.15 -54.13 18.28
CA ALA A 181 -1.58 -55.25 19.07
C ALA A 181 -1.88 -56.55 18.30
N GLY A 182 -0.81 -57.24 17.85
CA GLY A 182 -0.80 -58.60 17.42
C GLY A 182 0.03 -59.40 18.41
#